data_798cd9c38cf1218bcd0303f423db6f46
#
_entry.id   798cd9c38cf1218bcd0303f423db6f46
#
_cell.length_a   1.000
_cell.length_b   1.000
_cell.length_c   1.000
_cell.angle_alpha   90.00
_cell.angle_beta   90.00
_cell.angle_gamma   90.00
#
_symmetry.space_group_name_H-M   'P 1'
#
loop_
_entity.id
_entity.type
_entity.pdbx_description
1 polymer ?
#
loop_
_entity_poly.entity_id
_entity_poly.type
_entity_poly.pdbx_seq_one_letter_code
_entity_poly.pdbx_strand_id
1 'polypeptide(L)'
;KIYGGLSFYQRKEVKDVISYLRLIINPHDEEAFKRVINYPSRGIGDTTVNKIIGAATENNVSLWTVLNAPIDYALPINSGTAKKLSDFREMIERFIQENERLSAEEMAAMVVKESGIVSSLFQDRSVEGISKQENLQELLKGIAEFCELRREEGVEQVSLADFLSEVSLLTDQD
;
A
#
# COMPACT_ATOMS: atom_id res chain seq x y z
N LYS A 1 5.96 -8.94 -18.96
CA LYS A 1 7.12 -9.17 -18.12
C LYS A 1 7.26 -8.07 -17.08
N ILE A 2 7.46 -8.47 -15.84
CA ILE A 2 7.64 -7.52 -14.75
C ILE A 2 9.03 -6.91 -14.81
N TYR A 3 9.11 -5.60 -14.67
CA TYR A 3 10.38 -4.88 -14.64
C TYR A 3 11.20 -5.29 -13.42
N GLY A 4 12.49 -5.52 -13.62
CA GLY A 4 13.37 -5.97 -12.55
C GLY A 4 13.15 -7.44 -12.23
N GLY A 5 13.90 -7.97 -11.32
CA GLY A 5 13.79 -9.35 -10.87
C GLY A 5 13.28 -9.41 -9.44
N LEU A 6 13.35 -10.59 -8.86
CA LEU A 6 12.95 -10.82 -7.48
C LEU A 6 13.62 -9.84 -6.52
N SER A 7 14.92 -9.60 -6.69
CA SER A 7 15.66 -8.73 -5.77
C SER A 7 15.17 -7.30 -5.78
N PHE A 8 14.67 -6.81 -6.93
CA PHE A 8 14.09 -5.48 -7.01
C PHE A 8 12.88 -5.37 -6.09
N TYR A 9 12.00 -6.40 -6.11
CA TYR A 9 10.77 -6.40 -5.30
C TYR A 9 11.04 -6.67 -3.82
N GLN A 10 12.28 -7.00 -3.46
CA GLN A 10 12.66 -7.17 -2.05
C GLN A 10 13.18 -5.87 -1.44
N ARG A 11 13.41 -4.82 -2.23
CA ARG A 11 13.87 -3.53 -1.71
C ARG A 11 12.76 -2.91 -0.87
N LYS A 12 13.17 -2.29 0.25
CA LYS A 12 12.22 -1.75 1.23
C LYS A 12 11.21 -0.79 0.59
N GLU A 13 11.71 0.20 -0.15
CA GLU A 13 10.85 1.23 -0.75
C GLU A 13 9.89 0.66 -1.78
N VAL A 14 10.28 -0.40 -2.48
CA VAL A 14 9.41 -1.09 -3.42
C VAL A 14 8.36 -1.90 -2.67
N LYS A 15 8.76 -2.62 -1.62
CA LYS A 15 7.84 -3.38 -0.78
C LYS A 15 6.79 -2.48 -0.15
N ASP A 16 7.18 -1.27 0.26
CA ASP A 16 6.24 -0.33 0.87
C ASP A 16 5.12 0.03 -0.11
N VAL A 17 5.47 0.34 -1.35
CA VAL A 17 4.47 0.65 -2.37
C VAL A 17 3.60 -0.57 -2.68
N ILE A 18 4.22 -1.72 -2.90
CA ILE A 18 3.50 -2.96 -3.19
C ILE A 18 2.51 -3.29 -2.06
N SER A 19 2.90 -3.03 -0.81
CA SER A 19 2.02 -3.27 0.34
C SER A 19 0.79 -2.37 0.32
N TYR A 20 0.93 -1.09 -0.07
CA TYR A 20 -0.23 -0.23 -0.29
C TYR A 20 -1.16 -0.82 -1.34
N LEU A 21 -0.59 -1.25 -2.46
CA LEU A 21 -1.39 -1.79 -3.55
C LEU A 21 -2.10 -3.09 -3.14
N ARG A 22 -1.42 -3.94 -2.37
CA ARG A 22 -2.03 -5.17 -1.85
C ARG A 22 -3.18 -4.87 -0.90
N LEU A 23 -3.02 -3.87 -0.04
CA LEU A 23 -4.06 -3.46 0.90
C LEU A 23 -5.31 -2.97 0.17
N ILE A 24 -5.12 -2.27 -0.96
CA ILE A 24 -6.23 -1.78 -1.77
C ILE A 24 -7.02 -2.95 -2.36
N ILE A 25 -6.33 -3.99 -2.82
CA ILE A 25 -6.98 -5.17 -3.39
C ILE A 25 -7.64 -6.01 -2.31
N ASN A 26 -7.00 -6.11 -1.14
CA ASN A 26 -7.54 -6.86 -0.01
C ASN A 26 -7.21 -6.14 1.30
N PRO A 27 -8.14 -5.32 1.81
CA PRO A 27 -7.89 -4.58 3.05
C PRO A 27 -7.76 -5.46 4.29
N HIS A 28 -8.09 -6.75 4.19
CA HIS A 28 -7.88 -7.71 5.27
C HIS A 28 -6.47 -8.33 5.25
N ASP A 29 -5.61 -7.92 4.33
CA ASP A 29 -4.21 -8.34 4.29
C ASP A 29 -3.48 -7.70 5.46
N GLU A 30 -3.22 -8.49 6.50
CA GLU A 30 -2.70 -7.97 7.76
C GLU A 30 -1.24 -7.55 7.67
N GLU A 31 -0.44 -8.25 6.88
CA GLU A 31 0.95 -7.87 6.70
C GLU A 31 1.06 -6.52 5.99
N ALA A 32 0.27 -6.34 4.94
CA ALA A 32 0.23 -5.07 4.21
C ALA A 32 -0.28 -3.96 5.14
N PHE A 33 -1.33 -4.22 5.90
CA PHE A 33 -1.90 -3.26 6.83
C PHE A 33 -0.85 -2.77 7.82
N LYS A 34 -0.18 -3.70 8.50
CA LYS A 34 0.83 -3.36 9.52
C LYS A 34 1.99 -2.59 8.91
N ARG A 35 2.35 -2.91 7.68
CA ARG A 35 3.48 -2.27 7.03
C ARG A 35 3.19 -0.79 6.69
N VAL A 36 1.97 -0.46 6.29
CA VAL A 36 1.68 0.86 5.73
C VAL A 36 0.93 1.81 6.67
N ILE A 37 0.34 1.31 7.75
CA ILE A 37 -0.52 2.15 8.60
C ILE A 37 0.20 3.40 9.13
N ASN A 38 1.50 3.31 9.40
CA ASN A 38 2.29 4.46 9.81
C ASN A 38 3.45 4.76 8.84
N TYR A 39 3.30 4.40 7.60
CA TYR A 39 4.29 4.73 6.58
C TYR A 39 3.62 5.36 5.37
N PRO A 40 4.01 6.54 4.92
CA PRO A 40 4.92 7.48 5.62
C PRO A 40 4.37 7.86 7.00
N SER A 41 5.24 8.30 7.89
CA SER A 41 4.85 8.58 9.27
C SER A 41 3.63 9.51 9.34
N ARG A 42 2.61 9.06 10.05
CA ARG A 42 1.37 9.84 10.24
C ARG A 42 0.92 9.88 11.70
N GLY A 43 1.85 9.56 12.59
CA GLY A 43 1.57 9.65 14.03
C GLY A 43 0.79 8.48 14.61
N ILE A 44 0.78 7.34 13.92
CA ILE A 44 0.14 6.12 14.43
C ILE A 44 1.27 5.19 14.87
N GLY A 45 1.62 5.26 16.15
CA GLY A 45 2.74 4.50 16.68
C GLY A 45 2.41 3.04 16.99
N ASP A 46 3.45 2.32 17.41
CA ASP A 46 3.34 0.88 17.69
C ASP A 46 2.34 0.58 18.79
N THR A 47 2.22 1.45 19.79
CA THR A 47 1.27 1.27 20.87
C THR A 47 -0.15 1.20 20.34
N THR A 48 -0.52 2.10 19.43
CA THR A 48 -1.84 2.12 18.82
C THR A 48 -2.05 0.90 17.94
N VAL A 49 -1.04 0.55 17.14
CA VAL A 49 -1.13 -0.64 16.27
C VAL A 49 -1.33 -1.89 17.11
N ASN A 50 -0.60 -2.01 18.24
CA ASN A 50 -0.74 -3.16 19.12
C ASN A 50 -2.14 -3.24 19.75
N LYS A 51 -2.77 -2.10 20.02
CA LYS A 51 -4.16 -2.08 20.51
C LYS A 51 -5.12 -2.61 19.45
N ILE A 52 -4.90 -2.24 18.20
CA ILE A 52 -5.71 -2.74 17.08
C ILE A 52 -5.53 -4.26 16.96
N ILE A 53 -4.27 -4.73 16.99
CA ILE A 53 -3.95 -6.16 16.90
C ILE A 53 -4.61 -6.93 18.05
N GLY A 54 -4.52 -6.41 19.26
CA GLY A 54 -5.13 -7.03 20.43
C GLY A 54 -6.64 -7.18 20.29
N ALA A 55 -7.31 -6.11 19.86
CA ALA A 55 -8.76 -6.13 19.66
C ALA A 55 -9.15 -7.12 18.55
N ALA A 56 -8.38 -7.15 17.48
CA ALA A 56 -8.64 -8.05 16.36
C ALA A 56 -8.51 -9.52 16.80
N THR A 57 -7.45 -9.83 17.55
CA THR A 57 -7.20 -11.18 18.04
C THR A 57 -8.31 -11.60 19.01
N GLU A 58 -8.65 -10.74 19.95
CA GLU A 58 -9.64 -11.03 20.98
C GLU A 58 -11.03 -11.29 20.38
N ASN A 59 -11.37 -10.57 19.31
CA ASN A 59 -12.68 -10.67 18.68
C ASN A 59 -12.68 -11.55 17.42
N ASN A 60 -11.54 -12.13 17.08
CA ASN A 60 -11.38 -13.00 15.91
C ASN A 60 -11.85 -12.31 14.62
N VAL A 61 -11.41 -11.08 14.44
CA VAL A 61 -11.69 -10.27 13.23
C VAL A 61 -10.38 -9.71 12.69
N SER A 62 -10.43 -9.14 11.48
CA SER A 62 -9.24 -8.57 10.87
C SER A 62 -8.91 -7.19 11.45
N LEU A 63 -7.68 -6.75 11.23
CA LEU A 63 -7.24 -5.41 11.62
C LEU A 63 -8.10 -4.34 10.96
N TRP A 64 -8.43 -4.54 9.68
CA TRP A 64 -9.28 -3.62 8.94
C TRP A 64 -10.67 -3.50 9.55
N THR A 65 -11.22 -4.60 10.01
CA THR A 65 -12.52 -4.61 10.68
C THR A 65 -12.50 -3.75 11.94
N VAL A 66 -11.45 -3.88 12.75
CA VAL A 66 -11.29 -3.07 13.96
C VAL A 66 -11.12 -1.59 13.59
N LEU A 67 -10.32 -1.31 12.58
CA LEU A 67 -10.08 0.07 12.13
C LEU A 67 -11.37 0.77 11.71
N ASN A 68 -12.29 0.02 11.10
CA ASN A 68 -13.55 0.59 10.63
C ASN A 68 -14.59 0.79 11.73
N ALA A 69 -14.42 0.18 12.90
CA ALA A 69 -15.38 0.27 13.98
C ALA A 69 -14.68 0.30 15.35
N PRO A 70 -13.79 1.27 15.58
CA PRO A 70 -13.00 1.27 16.83
C PRO A 70 -13.86 1.39 18.08
N ILE A 71 -15.01 2.06 17.99
CA ILE A 71 -15.93 2.20 19.12
C ILE A 71 -16.56 0.86 19.45
N ASP A 72 -16.97 0.10 18.43
CA ASP A 72 -17.61 -1.20 18.61
C ASP A 72 -16.67 -2.20 19.29
N TYR A 73 -15.37 -2.08 19.05
CA TYR A 73 -14.37 -2.94 19.65
C TYR A 73 -13.73 -2.31 20.89
N ALA A 74 -14.30 -1.21 21.39
CA ALA A 74 -13.86 -0.53 22.60
C ALA A 74 -12.36 -0.22 22.60
N LEU A 75 -11.84 0.25 21.47
CA LEU A 75 -10.43 0.54 21.33
C LEU A 75 -10.02 1.69 22.27
N PRO A 76 -9.06 1.48 23.19
CA PRO A 76 -8.73 2.50 24.21
C PRO A 76 -7.77 3.55 23.64
N ILE A 77 -8.33 4.49 22.86
CA ILE A 77 -7.58 5.56 22.20
C ILE A 77 -8.26 6.90 22.48
N ASN A 78 -7.46 7.97 22.42
CA ASN A 78 -8.01 9.32 22.57
C ASN A 78 -8.53 9.85 21.24
N SER A 79 -9.16 11.03 21.27
CA SER A 79 -9.76 11.62 20.08
C SER A 79 -8.72 11.94 18.99
N GLY A 80 -7.53 12.37 19.39
CA GLY A 80 -6.46 12.67 18.43
C GLY A 80 -6.02 11.44 17.67
N THR A 81 -5.85 10.31 18.36
CA THR A 81 -5.50 9.04 17.74
C THR A 81 -6.64 8.54 16.86
N ALA A 82 -7.88 8.66 17.35
CA ALA A 82 -9.05 8.26 16.58
C ALA A 82 -9.12 9.01 15.25
N LYS A 83 -8.78 10.30 15.25
CA LYS A 83 -8.76 11.11 14.02
C LYS A 83 -7.72 10.59 13.04
N LYS A 84 -6.53 10.27 13.53
CA LYS A 84 -5.45 9.75 12.67
C LYS A 84 -5.84 8.42 12.04
N LEU A 85 -6.47 7.55 12.81
CA LEU A 85 -6.95 6.27 12.30
C LEU A 85 -8.06 6.47 11.26
N SER A 86 -8.97 7.40 11.53
CA SER A 86 -10.05 7.72 10.60
C SER A 86 -9.49 8.28 9.28
N ASP A 87 -8.49 9.15 9.36
CA ASP A 87 -7.85 9.72 8.16
C ASP A 87 -7.20 8.63 7.31
N PHE A 88 -6.50 7.69 7.96
CA PHE A 88 -5.89 6.57 7.25
C PHE A 88 -6.95 5.69 6.60
N ARG A 89 -8.00 5.35 7.33
CA ARG A 89 -9.10 4.53 6.81
C ARG A 89 -9.75 5.17 5.58
N GLU A 90 -10.03 6.48 5.67
CA GLU A 90 -10.66 7.21 4.57
C GLU A 90 -9.77 7.25 3.34
N MET A 91 -8.47 7.41 3.54
CA MET A 91 -7.51 7.39 2.43
C MET A 91 -7.54 6.03 1.70
N ILE A 92 -7.47 4.94 2.46
CA ILE A 92 -7.48 3.60 1.86
C ILE A 92 -8.82 3.34 1.17
N GLU A 93 -9.94 3.72 1.81
CA GLU A 93 -11.26 3.55 1.18
C GLU A 93 -11.38 4.32 -0.13
N ARG A 94 -10.82 5.52 -0.16
CA ARG A 94 -10.82 6.31 -1.39
C ARG A 94 -10.02 5.60 -2.47
N PHE A 95 -8.86 5.05 -2.13
CA PHE A 95 -8.07 4.28 -3.09
C PHE A 95 -8.84 3.06 -3.60
N ILE A 96 -9.53 2.37 -2.71
CA ILE A 96 -10.34 1.19 -3.09
C ILE A 96 -11.42 1.60 -4.10
N GLN A 97 -12.10 2.73 -3.87
CA GLN A 97 -13.14 3.22 -4.77
C GLN A 97 -12.58 3.60 -6.13
N GLU A 98 -11.45 4.33 -6.14
CA GLU A 98 -10.82 4.76 -7.39
C GLU A 98 -10.28 3.58 -8.19
N ASN A 99 -9.93 2.49 -7.52
CA ASN A 99 -9.41 1.31 -8.18
C ASN A 99 -10.44 0.68 -9.13
N GLU A 100 -11.72 0.96 -8.95
CA GLU A 100 -12.75 0.42 -9.82
C GLU A 100 -12.71 1.02 -11.22
N ARG A 101 -12.16 2.23 -11.38
CA ARG A 101 -12.14 2.90 -12.66
C ARG A 101 -10.74 3.20 -13.20
N LEU A 102 -9.70 3.15 -12.37
CA LEU A 102 -8.34 3.49 -12.78
C LEU A 102 -7.55 2.24 -13.18
N SER A 103 -6.64 2.41 -14.13
CA SER A 103 -5.70 1.35 -14.49
C SER A 103 -4.63 1.18 -13.43
N ALA A 104 -3.86 0.08 -13.52
CA ALA A 104 -2.78 -0.18 -12.57
C ALA A 104 -1.79 0.98 -12.49
N GLU A 105 -1.39 1.53 -13.64
CA GLU A 105 -0.43 2.64 -13.66
C GLU A 105 -1.01 3.90 -13.05
N GLU A 106 -2.28 4.18 -13.29
CA GLU A 106 -2.96 5.33 -12.72
C GLU A 106 -3.13 5.18 -11.21
N MET A 107 -3.49 3.97 -10.77
CA MET A 107 -3.60 3.70 -9.34
C MET A 107 -2.26 3.87 -8.62
N ALA A 108 -1.20 3.31 -9.18
CA ALA A 108 0.12 3.40 -8.56
C ALA A 108 0.56 4.86 -8.44
N ALA A 109 0.36 5.66 -9.49
CA ALA A 109 0.71 7.08 -9.49
C ALA A 109 -0.07 7.84 -8.42
N MET A 110 -1.36 7.58 -8.31
CA MET A 110 -2.20 8.21 -7.29
C MET A 110 -1.77 7.84 -5.88
N VAL A 111 -1.52 6.56 -5.66
CA VAL A 111 -1.16 6.05 -4.32
C VAL A 111 0.16 6.64 -3.83
N VAL A 112 1.20 6.65 -4.67
CA VAL A 112 2.50 7.15 -4.20
C VAL A 112 2.46 8.65 -3.93
N LYS A 113 1.61 9.38 -4.61
CA LYS A 113 1.44 10.81 -4.40
C LYS A 113 0.60 11.08 -3.15
N GLU A 114 -0.59 10.50 -3.08
CA GLU A 114 -1.56 10.87 -2.05
C GLU A 114 -1.31 10.20 -0.71
N SER A 115 -0.55 9.11 -0.68
CA SER A 115 -0.12 8.51 0.59
C SER A 115 0.96 9.33 1.28
N GLY A 116 1.64 10.21 0.53
CA GLY A 116 2.78 10.97 1.04
C GLY A 116 4.13 10.32 0.75
N ILE A 117 4.16 9.18 0.06
CA ILE A 117 5.42 8.47 -0.23
C ILE A 117 6.36 9.36 -1.04
N VAL A 118 5.86 9.95 -2.13
CA VAL A 118 6.70 10.81 -2.98
C VAL A 118 7.28 11.96 -2.17
N SER A 119 6.42 12.66 -1.43
CA SER A 119 6.87 13.79 -0.60
C SER A 119 7.93 13.36 0.40
N SER A 120 7.72 12.22 1.07
CA SER A 120 8.65 11.71 2.07
C SER A 120 10.00 11.32 1.46
N LEU A 121 9.99 10.60 0.36
CA LEU A 121 11.24 10.15 -0.28
C LEU A 121 12.05 11.32 -0.85
N PHE A 122 11.39 12.32 -1.40
CA PHE A 122 12.08 13.43 -2.06
C PHE A 122 12.63 14.46 -1.08
N GLN A 123 12.30 14.35 0.21
CA GLN A 123 12.92 15.17 1.25
C GLN A 123 14.32 14.69 1.59
N ASP A 124 14.62 13.43 1.37
CA ASP A 124 15.92 12.85 1.67
C ASP A 124 16.84 12.99 0.46
N ARG A 125 17.85 13.89 0.61
CA ARG A 125 18.80 14.18 -0.47
C ARG A 125 20.13 13.44 -0.30
N SER A 126 20.20 12.50 0.63
CA SER A 126 21.37 11.64 0.77
C SER A 126 21.48 10.69 -0.41
N VAL A 127 22.64 10.03 -0.53
CA VAL A 127 22.85 9.02 -1.58
C VAL A 127 21.81 7.90 -1.46
N GLU A 128 21.50 7.48 -0.22
CA GLU A 128 20.47 6.48 0.03
C GLU A 128 19.09 6.97 -0.41
N GLY A 129 18.74 8.21 -0.06
CA GLY A 129 17.45 8.77 -0.41
C GLY A 129 17.28 8.88 -1.91
N ILE A 130 18.30 9.31 -2.63
CA ILE A 130 18.27 9.40 -4.09
C ILE A 130 18.10 8.03 -4.70
N SER A 131 18.78 7.02 -4.17
CA SER A 131 18.65 5.63 -4.63
C SER A 131 17.21 5.13 -4.48
N LYS A 132 16.56 5.45 -3.34
CA LYS A 132 15.17 5.05 -3.12
C LYS A 132 14.23 5.77 -4.07
N GLN A 133 14.48 7.04 -4.37
CA GLN A 133 13.71 7.80 -5.35
C GLN A 133 13.80 7.15 -6.73
N GLU A 134 15.00 6.73 -7.12
CA GLU A 134 15.22 6.06 -8.40
C GLU A 134 14.47 4.73 -8.45
N ASN A 135 14.48 3.98 -7.35
CA ASN A 135 13.75 2.71 -7.29
C ASN A 135 12.24 2.92 -7.39
N LEU A 136 11.73 3.99 -6.79
CA LEU A 136 10.31 4.34 -6.94
C LEU A 136 9.97 4.63 -8.39
N GLN A 137 10.81 5.43 -9.05
CA GLN A 137 10.61 5.76 -10.46
C GLN A 137 10.68 4.53 -11.36
N GLU A 138 11.61 3.61 -11.06
CA GLU A 138 11.73 2.35 -11.78
C GLU A 138 10.49 1.48 -11.60
N LEU A 139 9.93 1.45 -10.39
CA LEU A 139 8.71 0.70 -10.15
C LEU A 139 7.54 1.26 -10.97
N LEU A 140 7.36 2.58 -10.93
CA LEU A 140 6.27 3.22 -11.68
C LEU A 140 6.41 3.00 -13.18
N LYS A 141 7.64 3.09 -13.69
CA LYS A 141 7.94 2.82 -15.09
C LYS A 141 7.62 1.37 -15.44
N GLY A 142 8.00 0.45 -14.56
CA GLY A 142 7.72 -0.98 -14.77
C GLY A 142 6.23 -1.28 -14.81
N ILE A 143 5.44 -0.62 -13.96
CA ILE A 143 3.98 -0.80 -13.98
C ILE A 143 3.39 -0.25 -15.29
N ALA A 144 3.87 0.91 -15.74
CA ALA A 144 3.42 1.49 -17.01
C ALA A 144 3.76 0.58 -18.18
N GLU A 145 4.95 0.00 -18.19
CA GLU A 145 5.36 -0.95 -19.24
C GLU A 145 4.52 -2.22 -19.21
N PHE A 146 4.20 -2.71 -18.04
CA PHE A 146 3.31 -3.87 -17.89
C PHE A 146 1.94 -3.56 -18.51
N CYS A 147 1.39 -2.39 -18.21
CA CYS A 147 0.10 -1.98 -18.76
C CYS A 147 0.15 -1.87 -20.28
N GLU A 148 1.24 -1.32 -20.81
CA GLU A 148 1.43 -1.18 -22.26
C GLU A 148 1.44 -2.54 -22.96
N LEU A 149 2.20 -3.48 -22.41
CA LEU A 149 2.26 -4.84 -22.97
C LEU A 149 0.91 -5.54 -22.93
N ARG A 150 0.16 -5.37 -21.84
CA ARG A 150 -1.16 -5.99 -21.72
C ARG A 150 -2.13 -5.38 -22.73
N ARG A 151 -2.02 -4.07 -22.97
CA ARG A 151 -2.86 -3.41 -23.99
C ARG A 151 -2.54 -3.92 -25.38
N GLU A 152 -1.29 -4.19 -25.68
CA GLU A 152 -0.87 -4.78 -26.95
C GLU A 152 -1.45 -6.19 -27.13
N GLU A 153 -1.70 -6.87 -26.02
CA GLU A 153 -2.33 -8.20 -26.02
C GLU A 153 -3.86 -8.14 -26.10
N GLY A 154 -4.43 -6.93 -26.17
CA GLY A 154 -5.85 -6.75 -26.31
C GLY A 154 -6.62 -6.43 -25.03
N VAL A 155 -5.93 -6.27 -23.91
CA VAL A 155 -6.56 -5.91 -22.64
C VAL A 155 -6.83 -4.41 -22.65
N GLU A 156 -8.10 -4.01 -22.58
CA GLU A 156 -8.45 -2.58 -22.64
C GLU A 156 -8.17 -1.86 -21.33
N GLN A 157 -8.55 -2.49 -20.21
CA GLN A 157 -8.36 -1.91 -18.88
C GLN A 157 -7.48 -2.85 -18.05
N VAL A 158 -6.22 -2.47 -17.88
CA VAL A 158 -5.26 -3.27 -17.09
C VAL A 158 -5.46 -2.94 -15.62
N SER A 159 -5.91 -3.91 -14.84
CA SER A 159 -6.25 -3.69 -13.44
C SER A 159 -5.03 -3.82 -12.53
N LEU A 160 -5.14 -3.18 -11.37
CA LEU A 160 -4.14 -3.32 -10.32
C LEU A 160 -4.00 -4.78 -9.88
N ALA A 161 -5.11 -5.50 -9.79
CA ALA A 161 -5.09 -6.92 -9.44
C ALA A 161 -4.28 -7.74 -10.42
N ASP A 162 -4.37 -7.44 -11.72
CA ASP A 162 -3.60 -8.12 -12.76
C ASP A 162 -2.09 -7.91 -12.53
N PHE A 163 -1.69 -6.66 -12.28
CA PHE A 163 -0.29 -6.37 -12.00
C PHE A 163 0.20 -7.10 -10.74
N LEU A 164 -0.57 -7.06 -9.67
CA LEU A 164 -0.18 -7.72 -8.40
C LEU A 164 -0.11 -9.23 -8.55
N SER A 165 -0.94 -9.81 -9.39
CA SER A 165 -0.89 -11.23 -9.69
C SER A 165 0.46 -11.61 -10.31
N GLU A 166 0.96 -10.78 -11.23
CA GLU A 166 2.28 -10.99 -11.84
C GLU A 166 3.40 -10.87 -10.81
N VAL A 167 3.32 -9.87 -9.92
CA VAL A 167 4.31 -9.71 -8.86
C VAL A 167 4.32 -10.93 -7.93
N SER A 168 3.14 -11.44 -7.59
CA SER A 168 3.03 -12.61 -6.72
C SER A 168 3.64 -13.85 -7.36
N LEU A 169 3.41 -14.04 -8.67
CA LEU A 169 4.03 -15.16 -9.39
C LEU A 169 5.56 -15.07 -9.34
N LEU A 170 6.10 -13.86 -9.42
CA LEU A 170 7.54 -13.67 -9.37
C LEU A 170 8.09 -13.90 -7.95
N THR A 171 7.43 -13.38 -6.94
CA THR A 171 7.92 -13.44 -5.55
C THR A 171 7.64 -14.77 -4.87
N ASP A 172 6.63 -15.51 -5.32
CA ASP A 172 6.26 -16.80 -4.73
C ASP A 172 7.09 -17.97 -5.28
N GLN A 173 8.01 -17.68 -6.20
CA GLN A 173 8.87 -18.71 -6.76
C GLN A 173 10.06 -19.10 -5.87
N ASP A 174 10.17 -18.49 -4.72
CA ASP A 174 11.25 -18.78 -3.76
C ASP A 174 11.06 -20.09 -3.04
#